data_57a20aac95d927327b594c46df896862
#
_entry.id   57a20aac95d927327b594c46df896862
#
_cell.length_a   1.000
_cell.length_b   1.000
_cell.length_c   1.000
_cell.angle_alpha   90.00
_cell.angle_beta   90.00
_cell.angle_gamma   90.00
#
_symmetry.space_group_name_H-M   'P 1'
#
loop_
_entity.id
_entity.type
_entity.pdbx_description
1 polymer ?
#
loop_
_entity_poly.entity_id
_entity_poly.type
_entity_poly.pdbx_seq_one_letter_code
_entity_poly.pdbx_strand_id
1 'polypeptide(L)'
;MQLETHKSTKLTAILLAFLVFGALVMTWTPARAQGEAAAADATYKAKCAMCHGGNAEKSFDATKTDEVLLDAVLKGVKPKMPSYEQKLSPDQAKNLVAYMKSLKK
;
A
#
# COMPACT_ATOMS: atom_id res chain seq x y z
N MET A 1 6.80 -16.32 -56.38
CA MET A 1 6.76 -17.07 -55.13
C MET A 1 7.63 -16.51 -54.02
N GLN A 2 8.40 -15.50 -54.22
CA GLN A 2 9.30 -14.94 -53.18
C GLN A 2 8.72 -13.70 -52.41
N LEU A 3 7.58 -13.19 -52.78
CA LEU A 3 6.99 -11.96 -52.18
C LEU A 3 6.13 -12.25 -50.94
N GLU A 4 5.70 -13.48 -50.72
CA GLU A 4 4.82 -13.81 -49.60
C GLU A 4 5.56 -14.11 -48.29
N THR A 5 6.77 -14.63 -48.36
CA THR A 5 7.59 -14.96 -47.17
C THR A 5 8.09 -13.72 -46.44
N HIS A 6 8.27 -12.60 -47.16
CA HIS A 6 8.79 -11.36 -46.55
C HIS A 6 7.74 -10.57 -45.76
N LYS A 7 6.45 -10.72 -46.06
CA LYS A 7 5.37 -10.10 -45.29
C LYS A 7 5.10 -10.85 -43.99
N SER A 8 5.17 -12.17 -44.04
CA SER A 8 4.91 -13.02 -42.86
C SER A 8 6.00 -12.84 -41.79
N THR A 9 7.27 -12.74 -42.18
CA THR A 9 8.38 -12.56 -41.24
C THR A 9 8.37 -11.21 -40.55
N LYS A 10 7.90 -10.16 -41.21
CA LYS A 10 7.78 -8.84 -40.59
C LYS A 10 6.62 -8.77 -39.59
N LEU A 11 5.48 -9.40 -39.90
CA LEU A 11 4.36 -9.48 -38.96
C LEU A 11 4.70 -10.31 -37.71
N THR A 12 5.36 -11.45 -37.89
CA THR A 12 5.77 -12.28 -36.74
C THR A 12 6.83 -11.60 -35.88
N ALA A 13 7.76 -10.83 -36.45
CA ALA A 13 8.74 -10.06 -35.70
C ALA A 13 8.08 -8.93 -34.89
N ILE A 14 7.08 -8.25 -35.45
CA ILE A 14 6.33 -7.20 -34.77
C ILE A 14 5.48 -7.77 -33.62
N LEU A 15 4.80 -8.90 -33.83
CA LEU A 15 4.01 -9.57 -32.79
C LEU A 15 4.88 -10.07 -31.63
N LEU A 16 6.07 -10.63 -31.92
CA LEU A 16 7.02 -11.04 -30.88
C LEU A 16 7.58 -9.85 -30.10
N ALA A 17 7.84 -8.72 -30.76
CA ALA A 17 8.31 -7.51 -30.11
C ALA A 17 7.23 -6.94 -29.14
N PHE A 18 5.95 -6.98 -29.51
CA PHE A 18 4.85 -6.55 -28.63
C PHE A 18 4.66 -7.48 -27.43
N LEU A 19 4.83 -8.80 -27.58
CA LEU A 19 4.74 -9.76 -26.49
C LEU A 19 5.88 -9.58 -25.46
N VAL A 20 7.10 -9.31 -25.93
CA VAL A 20 8.25 -9.08 -25.06
C VAL A 20 8.12 -7.73 -24.34
N PHE A 21 7.66 -6.70 -25.03
CA PHE A 21 7.46 -5.37 -24.44
C PHE A 21 6.30 -5.36 -23.43
N GLY A 22 5.22 -6.07 -23.71
CA GLY A 22 4.09 -6.21 -22.79
C GLY A 22 4.44 -6.96 -21.50
N ALA A 23 5.30 -7.97 -21.57
CA ALA A 23 5.77 -8.70 -20.39
C ALA A 23 6.69 -7.85 -19.49
N LEU A 24 7.45 -6.91 -20.09
CA LEU A 24 8.36 -6.05 -19.33
C LEU A 24 7.64 -4.95 -18.52
N VAL A 25 6.44 -4.54 -18.95
CA VAL A 25 5.66 -3.49 -18.28
C VAL A 25 4.90 -4.03 -17.06
N MET A 26 4.60 -5.33 -17.01
CA MET A 26 3.84 -5.94 -15.91
C MET A 26 4.66 -6.18 -14.63
N THR A 27 5.98 -5.97 -14.64
CA THR A 27 6.84 -6.26 -13.48
C THR A 27 7.21 -5.04 -12.64
N TRP A 28 6.70 -3.86 -12.98
CA TRP A 28 6.92 -2.65 -12.19
C TRP A 28 5.81 -2.40 -11.17
N THR A 29 5.52 -3.38 -10.33
CA THR A 29 4.90 -3.08 -9.03
C THR A 29 6.03 -2.62 -8.11
N PRO A 30 5.97 -1.41 -7.55
CA PRO A 30 7.00 -0.96 -6.64
C PRO A 30 7.00 -1.86 -5.40
N ALA A 31 8.01 -2.69 -5.27
CA ALA A 31 8.23 -3.57 -4.12
C ALA A 31 8.22 -2.80 -2.78
N ARG A 32 8.42 -1.50 -2.84
CA ARG A 32 8.41 -0.59 -1.71
C ARG A 32 7.02 -0.43 -1.08
N ALA A 33 5.96 -0.33 -1.90
CA ALA A 33 4.58 -0.20 -1.40
C ALA A 33 4.10 -1.46 -0.66
N GLN A 34 4.56 -2.64 -1.07
CA GLN A 34 4.24 -3.91 -0.40
C GLN A 34 4.95 -4.04 0.95
N GLY A 35 6.19 -3.58 1.05
CA GLY A 35 6.95 -3.57 2.30
C GLY A 35 6.34 -2.62 3.34
N GLU A 36 5.89 -1.46 2.92
CA GLU A 36 5.27 -0.47 3.80
C GLU A 36 3.90 -0.92 4.33
N ALA A 37 3.08 -1.54 3.50
CA ALA A 37 1.79 -2.10 3.90
C ALA A 37 1.97 -3.28 4.89
N ALA A 38 2.93 -4.18 4.64
CA ALA A 38 3.24 -5.28 5.55
C ALA A 38 3.79 -4.78 6.90
N ALA A 39 4.61 -3.73 6.89
CA ALA A 39 5.11 -3.10 8.09
C ALA A 39 3.99 -2.41 8.90
N ALA A 40 3.04 -1.77 8.22
CA ALA A 40 1.86 -1.17 8.85
C ALA A 40 0.94 -2.22 9.48
N ASP A 41 0.69 -3.34 8.80
CA ASP A 41 -0.06 -4.48 9.35
C ASP A 41 0.59 -5.03 10.62
N ALA A 42 1.89 -5.29 10.59
CA ALA A 42 2.64 -5.79 11.73
C ALA A 42 2.60 -4.81 12.91
N THR A 43 2.78 -3.52 12.65
CA THR A 43 2.72 -2.45 13.66
C THR A 43 1.32 -2.36 14.27
N TYR A 44 0.28 -2.41 13.44
CA TYR A 44 -1.11 -2.38 13.88
C TYR A 44 -1.42 -3.55 14.84
N LYS A 45 -1.08 -4.76 14.44
CA LYS A 45 -1.30 -5.97 15.26
C LYS A 45 -0.55 -5.92 16.58
N ALA A 46 0.67 -5.42 16.58
CA ALA A 46 1.51 -5.37 17.77
C ALA A 46 1.14 -4.26 18.76
N LYS A 47 0.62 -3.12 18.29
CA LYS A 47 0.50 -1.89 19.11
C LYS A 47 -0.92 -1.32 19.18
N CYS A 48 -1.78 -1.59 18.23
CA CYS A 48 -3.05 -0.90 18.06
C CYS A 48 -4.27 -1.82 18.24
N ALA A 49 -4.18 -3.05 17.76
CA ALA A 49 -5.30 -3.99 17.71
C ALA A 49 -5.88 -4.32 19.09
N MET A 50 -5.06 -4.30 20.15
CA MET A 50 -5.53 -4.54 21.52
C MET A 50 -6.66 -3.57 21.93
N CYS A 51 -6.57 -2.31 21.53
CA CYS A 51 -7.58 -1.30 21.84
C CYS A 51 -8.56 -1.06 20.70
N HIS A 52 -8.08 -1.11 19.43
CA HIS A 52 -8.89 -0.79 18.25
C HIS A 52 -9.58 -2.00 17.61
N GLY A 53 -9.28 -3.23 18.05
CA GLY A 53 -9.83 -4.46 17.48
C GLY A 53 -9.06 -4.94 16.24
N GLY A 54 -9.37 -6.13 15.75
CA GLY A 54 -8.67 -6.76 14.63
C GLY A 54 -8.83 -6.01 13.29
N ASN A 55 -9.96 -5.32 13.13
CA ASN A 55 -10.33 -4.59 11.91
C ASN A 55 -10.56 -3.09 12.16
N ALA A 56 -9.90 -2.51 13.15
CA ALA A 56 -10.09 -1.12 13.57
C ALA A 56 -11.56 -0.75 13.87
N GLU A 57 -12.34 -1.72 14.35
CA GLU A 57 -13.77 -1.53 14.59
C GLU A 57 -14.09 -0.71 15.84
N LYS A 58 -13.12 -0.57 16.75
CA LYS A 58 -13.30 0.13 18.03
C LYS A 58 -12.58 1.47 18.03
N SER A 59 -13.30 2.53 18.40
CA SER A 59 -12.72 3.86 18.67
C SER A 59 -11.92 4.46 17.52
N PHE A 60 -12.20 4.05 16.28
CA PHE A 60 -11.57 4.57 15.07
C PHE A 60 -12.62 5.10 14.10
N ASP A 61 -12.51 6.37 13.73
CA ASP A 61 -13.39 7.04 12.79
C ASP A 61 -12.65 7.30 11.48
N ALA A 62 -12.91 6.44 10.48
CA ALA A 62 -12.30 6.53 9.16
C ALA A 62 -12.75 7.76 8.33
N THR A 63 -13.79 8.48 8.76
CA THR A 63 -14.28 9.69 8.08
C THR A 63 -13.46 10.93 8.38
N LYS A 64 -12.65 10.89 9.45
CA LYS A 64 -11.72 11.96 9.78
C LYS A 64 -10.62 12.12 8.74
N THR A 65 -10.10 13.34 8.61
CA THR A 65 -8.98 13.60 7.70
C THR A 65 -7.71 12.90 8.15
N ASP A 66 -6.81 12.66 7.20
CA ASP A 66 -5.55 11.98 7.49
C ASP A 66 -4.69 12.76 8.48
N GLU A 67 -4.72 14.11 8.42
CA GLU A 67 -3.99 14.98 9.34
C GLU A 67 -4.47 14.81 10.78
N VAL A 68 -5.78 14.77 10.99
CA VAL A 68 -6.38 14.57 12.32
C VAL A 68 -6.01 13.20 12.89
N LEU A 69 -6.07 12.17 12.05
CA LEU A 69 -5.73 10.80 12.46
C LEU A 69 -4.23 10.64 12.70
N LEU A 70 -3.39 11.26 11.88
CA LEU A 70 -1.95 11.27 12.04
C LEU A 70 -1.54 11.97 13.34
N ASP A 71 -2.13 13.12 13.63
CA ASP A 71 -1.90 13.86 14.88
C ASP A 71 -2.31 13.04 16.10
N ALA A 72 -3.44 12.34 16.04
CA ALA A 72 -3.89 11.44 17.09
C ALA A 72 -2.93 10.27 17.34
N VAL A 73 -2.34 9.69 16.30
CA VAL A 73 -1.33 8.62 16.43
C VAL A 73 -0.04 9.16 17.05
N LEU A 74 0.46 10.28 16.57
CA LEU A 74 1.74 10.83 17.03
C LEU A 74 1.63 11.39 18.45
N LYS A 75 0.64 12.23 18.72
CA LYS A 75 0.49 12.90 20.01
C LYS A 75 -0.33 12.11 21.04
N GLY A 76 -1.06 11.10 20.59
CA GLY A 76 -2.00 10.38 21.43
C GLY A 76 -3.29 11.13 21.66
N VAL A 77 -4.24 10.47 22.31
CA VAL A 77 -5.54 11.03 22.72
C VAL A 77 -5.77 10.70 24.20
N LYS A 78 -5.56 11.70 25.04
CA LYS A 78 -5.76 11.54 26.49
C LYS A 78 -7.22 11.21 26.83
N PRO A 79 -7.45 10.41 27.88
CA PRO A 79 -6.46 9.72 28.73
C PRO A 79 -6.08 8.33 28.25
N LYS A 80 -6.65 7.80 27.17
CA LYS A 80 -6.63 6.37 26.85
C LYS A 80 -5.61 5.98 25.78
N MET A 81 -5.37 6.83 24.78
CA MET A 81 -4.45 6.52 23.69
C MET A 81 -3.09 7.19 23.92
N PRO A 82 -2.01 6.42 24.07
CA PRO A 82 -0.67 6.97 24.28
C PRO A 82 -0.11 7.61 23.00
N SER A 83 0.87 8.49 23.17
CA SER A 83 1.64 9.05 22.06
C SER A 83 2.61 8.00 21.49
N TYR A 84 2.71 7.97 20.16
CA TYR A 84 3.66 7.13 19.43
C TYR A 84 4.77 7.93 18.72
N GLU A 85 4.86 9.24 18.95
CA GLU A 85 5.83 10.12 18.30
C GLU A 85 7.30 9.65 18.43
N GLN A 86 7.65 9.06 19.56
CA GLN A 86 9.00 8.54 19.78
C GLN A 86 9.19 7.09 19.28
N LYS A 87 8.12 6.42 18.86
CA LYS A 87 8.12 5.00 18.47
C LYS A 87 7.91 4.79 16.98
N LEU A 88 7.32 5.76 16.31
CA LEU A 88 6.98 5.72 14.88
C LEU A 88 7.48 7.01 14.22
N SER A 89 8.11 6.86 13.04
CA SER A 89 8.34 8.02 12.18
C SER A 89 7.02 8.58 11.64
N PRO A 90 6.98 9.84 11.19
CA PRO A 90 5.79 10.40 10.55
C PRO A 90 5.29 9.58 9.36
N ASP A 91 6.21 9.03 8.55
CA ASP A 91 5.86 8.17 7.41
C ASP A 91 5.26 6.83 7.85
N GLN A 92 5.81 6.20 8.88
CA GLN A 92 5.24 5.00 9.47
C GLN A 92 3.86 5.24 10.05
N ALA A 93 3.65 6.36 10.74
CA ALA A 93 2.34 6.74 11.28
C ALA A 93 1.33 7.03 10.16
N LYS A 94 1.76 7.67 9.06
CA LYS A 94 0.92 7.91 7.88
C LYS A 94 0.50 6.61 7.20
N ASN A 95 1.43 5.68 7.01
CA ASN A 95 1.14 4.35 6.45
C ASN A 95 0.19 3.55 7.36
N LEU A 96 0.35 3.69 8.67
CA LEU A 96 -0.54 3.06 9.65
C LEU A 96 -1.98 3.62 9.56
N VAL A 97 -2.15 4.93 9.45
CA VAL A 97 -3.47 5.55 9.24
C VAL A 97 -4.13 5.05 7.96
N ALA A 98 -3.39 5.01 6.85
CA ALA A 98 -3.89 4.47 5.58
C ALA A 98 -4.29 3.00 5.69
N TYR A 99 -3.50 2.20 6.38
CA TYR A 99 -3.81 0.80 6.66
C TYR A 99 -5.10 0.65 7.49
N MET A 100 -5.24 1.40 8.58
CA MET A 100 -6.45 1.36 9.42
C MET A 100 -7.71 1.77 8.65
N LYS A 101 -7.63 2.77 7.77
CA LYS A 101 -8.75 3.13 6.88
C LYS A 101 -9.11 2.00 5.91
N SER A 102 -8.11 1.25 5.44
CA SER A 102 -8.35 0.11 4.55
C SER A 102 -9.09 -1.05 5.21
N LEU A 103 -8.96 -1.20 6.52
CA LEU A 103 -9.67 -2.22 7.31
C LEU A 103 -11.17 -1.93 7.45
N LYS A 104 -11.61 -0.70 7.24
CA LYS A 104 -13.00 -0.25 7.40
C LYS A 104 -13.84 -0.34 6.12
N LYS A 105 -13.37 -1.02 5.10
CA LYS A 105 -14.12 -1.23 3.85
C LYS A 105 -15.25 -2.23 4.02
#